data_4095a483dcdd54fd214c248419daec3c
#
_entry.id   4095a483dcdd54fd214c248419daec3c
#
_cell.length_a   1.000
_cell.length_b   1.000
_cell.length_c   1.000
_cell.angle_alpha   90.00
_cell.angle_beta   90.00
_cell.angle_gamma   90.00
#
_symmetry.space_group_name_H-M   'P 1'
#
loop_
_entity.id
_entity.type
_entity.pdbx_description
1 polymer ?
#
loop_
_entity_poly.entity_id
_entity_poly.type
_entity_poly.pdbx_seq_one_letter_code
_entity_poly.pdbx_strand_id
1 'polypeptide(L)'
;DTRNGGVEKLTAKDVGMTFNGKEGLVNIINNQDYRLWFMPEIKEHNLDEESYVIDSAKIQKSIAKLKCMHNMVSPESARIVDTDGFYQVAQQVVGTELDREKAKQVIETSIRQWHKSVNLEDKGCYKETEKADEKELQKQCDFLNSIKDVIITYDFGDRKETVDVETIRKNMLSKDFKLSQKKIEEYVKSLAEKYDTIG
;
A
#
# COMPACT_ATOMS: atom_id res chain seq x y z
N ASP A 1 -11.60 -8.29 8.00
CA ASP A 1 -12.11 -7.23 7.10
C ASP A 1 -10.95 -6.63 6.33
N THR A 2 -11.19 -6.32 5.07
CA THR A 2 -10.20 -5.75 4.15
C THR A 2 -10.59 -4.33 3.75
N ARG A 3 -9.65 -3.59 3.16
CA ARG A 3 -9.89 -2.26 2.58
C ARG A 3 -11.09 -2.30 1.62
N ASN A 4 -11.82 -1.21 1.50
CA ASN A 4 -13.03 -1.09 0.67
C ASN A 4 -14.23 -1.96 1.13
N GLY A 5 -14.28 -2.32 2.41
CA GLY A 5 -15.41 -3.05 2.98
C GLY A 5 -15.48 -4.53 2.58
N GLY A 6 -14.40 -5.08 2.04
CA GLY A 6 -14.34 -6.50 1.76
C GLY A 6 -14.30 -7.33 3.04
N VAL A 7 -15.02 -8.45 3.05
CA VAL A 7 -15.06 -9.39 4.17
C VAL A 7 -14.71 -10.78 3.67
N GLU A 8 -13.69 -11.36 4.28
CA GLU A 8 -13.33 -12.77 4.07
C GLU A 8 -13.45 -13.53 5.39
N LYS A 9 -13.83 -14.79 5.31
CA LYS A 9 -14.11 -15.60 6.50
C LYS A 9 -13.25 -16.85 6.51
N LEU A 10 -12.69 -17.14 7.68
CA LEU A 10 -12.06 -18.41 7.98
C LEU A 10 -12.90 -19.14 9.02
N THR A 11 -13.13 -20.43 8.80
CA THR A 11 -13.88 -21.29 9.73
C THR A 11 -12.93 -22.08 10.63
N ALA A 12 -13.44 -22.62 11.71
CA ALA A 12 -12.70 -23.53 12.59
C ALA A 12 -12.06 -24.70 11.81
N LYS A 13 -12.75 -25.21 10.79
CA LYS A 13 -12.24 -26.26 9.91
C LYS A 13 -11.05 -25.79 9.07
N ASP A 14 -11.10 -24.56 8.56
CA ASP A 14 -10.03 -24.01 7.74
C ASP A 14 -8.72 -23.85 8.51
N VAL A 15 -8.81 -23.53 9.78
CA VAL A 15 -7.64 -23.38 10.67
C VAL A 15 -7.28 -24.67 11.40
N GLY A 16 -8.00 -25.75 11.12
CA GLY A 16 -7.74 -27.06 11.72
C GLY A 16 -7.94 -27.07 13.23
N MET A 17 -8.90 -26.28 13.71
CA MET A 17 -9.23 -26.24 15.12
C MET A 17 -9.83 -27.57 15.58
N THR A 18 -9.26 -28.17 16.62
CA THR A 18 -9.73 -29.39 17.22
C THR A 18 -9.83 -29.19 18.72
N PHE A 19 -10.89 -29.75 19.29
CA PHE A 19 -11.09 -29.74 20.72
C PHE A 19 -10.26 -30.88 21.38
N ASN A 20 -9.36 -30.52 22.27
CA ASN A 20 -8.52 -31.46 23.05
C ASN A 20 -8.82 -31.37 24.56
N GLY A 21 -10.01 -30.96 24.88
CA GLY A 21 -10.40 -30.60 26.25
C GLY A 21 -10.87 -31.75 27.12
N LYS A 22 -10.45 -33.01 26.87
CA LYS A 22 -10.78 -34.13 27.82
C LYS A 22 -10.34 -33.81 29.24
N GLU A 23 -9.14 -33.27 29.40
CA GLU A 23 -8.59 -32.90 30.72
C GLU A 23 -9.33 -31.72 31.34
N GLY A 24 -9.64 -30.70 30.54
CA GLY A 24 -10.42 -29.54 30.98
C GLY A 24 -11.84 -29.92 31.43
N LEU A 25 -12.52 -30.81 30.68
CA LEU A 25 -13.83 -31.31 31.06
C LEU A 25 -13.76 -32.16 32.36
N VAL A 26 -12.74 -33.00 32.49
CA VAL A 26 -12.54 -33.79 33.71
C VAL A 26 -12.28 -32.87 34.91
N ASN A 27 -11.50 -31.84 34.76
CA ASN A 27 -11.25 -30.84 35.79
C ASN A 27 -12.53 -30.07 36.19
N ILE A 28 -13.35 -29.67 35.24
CA ILE A 28 -14.64 -29.04 35.51
C ILE A 28 -15.54 -30.00 36.29
N ILE A 29 -15.65 -31.26 35.85
CA ILE A 29 -16.48 -32.26 36.51
C ILE A 29 -15.97 -32.55 37.94
N ASN A 30 -14.66 -32.69 38.12
CA ASN A 30 -14.07 -32.99 39.42
C ASN A 30 -14.16 -31.83 40.42
N ASN A 31 -14.20 -30.60 39.93
CA ASN A 31 -14.30 -29.38 40.75
C ASN A 31 -15.74 -28.91 40.95
N GLN A 32 -16.73 -29.63 40.42
CA GLN A 32 -18.13 -29.29 40.66
C GLN A 32 -18.52 -29.58 42.10
N ASP A 33 -19.09 -28.59 42.78
CA ASP A 33 -19.72 -28.81 44.10
C ASP A 33 -21.13 -29.39 43.88
N TYR A 34 -21.28 -30.70 44.19
CA TYR A 34 -22.55 -31.41 44.01
C TYR A 34 -23.70 -30.80 44.81
N ARG A 35 -23.41 -29.99 45.85
CA ARG A 35 -24.42 -29.27 46.64
C ARG A 35 -25.11 -28.16 45.85
N LEU A 36 -24.43 -27.67 44.81
CA LEU A 36 -24.93 -26.59 43.94
C LEU A 36 -25.80 -27.11 42.78
N TRP A 37 -25.87 -28.41 42.55
CA TRP A 37 -26.68 -28.98 41.46
C TRP A 37 -28.17 -28.72 41.60
N PHE A 38 -28.65 -28.44 42.78
CA PHE A 38 -30.06 -28.15 43.08
C PHE A 38 -30.34 -26.65 43.17
N MET A 39 -29.35 -25.79 42.91
CA MET A 39 -29.56 -24.37 42.88
C MET A 39 -29.89 -23.89 41.47
N PRO A 40 -30.87 -22.97 41.30
CA PRO A 40 -31.29 -22.49 39.96
C PRO A 40 -30.26 -21.63 39.24
N GLU A 41 -29.13 -21.32 39.84
CA GLU A 41 -28.06 -20.61 39.21
C GLU A 41 -27.22 -21.54 38.32
N ILE A 42 -27.47 -21.46 37.01
CA ILE A 42 -26.63 -22.11 36.03
C ILE A 42 -25.30 -21.34 35.99
N LYS A 43 -24.26 -21.88 36.57
CA LYS A 43 -22.90 -21.38 36.39
C LYS A 43 -22.42 -21.81 35.02
N GLU A 44 -22.26 -20.85 34.10
CA GLU A 44 -21.58 -21.10 32.84
C GLU A 44 -20.11 -21.39 33.13
N HIS A 45 -19.66 -22.57 32.75
CA HIS A 45 -18.25 -22.92 32.76
C HIS A 45 -17.68 -22.64 31.36
N ASN A 46 -16.85 -21.64 31.27
CA ASN A 46 -16.09 -21.40 30.03
C ASN A 46 -14.95 -22.42 29.98
N LEU A 47 -14.87 -23.13 28.86
CA LEU A 47 -13.70 -23.96 28.58
C LEU A 47 -12.53 -23.00 28.24
N ASP A 48 -11.41 -23.26 28.91
CA ASP A 48 -10.20 -22.46 28.69
C ASP A 48 -9.72 -22.54 27.24
N GLU A 49 -9.10 -21.49 26.78
CA GLU A 49 -8.53 -21.39 25.41
C GLU A 49 -7.54 -22.52 25.11
N GLU A 50 -6.87 -23.04 26.14
CA GLU A 50 -5.96 -24.20 26.12
C GLU A 50 -6.64 -25.51 25.71
N SER A 51 -7.98 -25.58 25.80
CA SER A 51 -8.77 -26.76 25.41
C SER A 51 -8.86 -26.98 23.90
N TYR A 52 -8.41 -26.03 23.12
CA TYR A 52 -8.43 -26.09 21.66
C TYR A 52 -7.02 -26.08 21.09
N VAL A 53 -6.77 -26.96 20.17
CA VAL A 53 -5.53 -27.00 19.39
C VAL A 53 -5.80 -26.48 17.99
N ILE A 54 -4.94 -25.61 17.50
CA ILE A 54 -5.02 -25.01 16.17
C ILE A 54 -3.81 -25.47 15.36
N ASP A 55 -4.05 -25.91 14.12
CA ASP A 55 -3.01 -26.41 13.22
C ASP A 55 -2.36 -25.23 12.48
N SER A 56 -1.13 -24.87 12.86
CA SER A 56 -0.37 -23.77 12.24
C SER A 56 -0.19 -23.97 10.73
N ALA A 57 -0.01 -25.20 10.25
CA ALA A 57 0.16 -25.44 8.82
C ALA A 57 -1.14 -25.21 8.05
N LYS A 58 -2.28 -25.53 8.65
CA LYS A 58 -3.59 -25.25 8.06
C LYS A 58 -3.90 -23.74 8.07
N ILE A 59 -3.56 -23.03 9.16
CA ILE A 59 -3.69 -21.57 9.20
C ILE A 59 -2.94 -20.95 8.02
N GLN A 60 -1.65 -21.26 7.85
CA GLN A 60 -0.83 -20.68 6.79
C GLN A 60 -1.41 -20.99 5.40
N LYS A 61 -1.86 -22.22 5.17
CA LYS A 61 -2.51 -22.59 3.90
C LYS A 61 -3.83 -21.86 3.67
N SER A 62 -4.60 -21.63 4.71
CA SER A 62 -5.89 -20.95 4.61
C SER A 62 -5.72 -19.44 4.40
N ILE A 63 -4.79 -18.83 5.09
CA ILE A 63 -4.42 -17.42 4.86
C ILE A 63 -3.93 -17.23 3.41
N ALA A 64 -3.08 -18.12 2.92
CA ALA A 64 -2.58 -18.05 1.55
C ALA A 64 -3.66 -18.15 0.47
N LYS A 65 -4.84 -18.66 0.78
CA LYS A 65 -5.99 -18.77 -0.15
C LYS A 65 -6.92 -17.55 -0.12
N LEU A 66 -6.75 -16.64 0.83
CA LEU A 66 -7.56 -15.44 0.90
C LEU A 66 -7.39 -14.60 -0.36
N LYS A 67 -8.48 -14.07 -0.88
CA LYS A 67 -8.47 -13.26 -2.12
C LYS A 67 -7.63 -12.01 -1.98
N CYS A 68 -7.64 -11.40 -0.79
CA CYS A 68 -6.83 -10.22 -0.49
C CYS A 68 -5.31 -10.48 -0.60
N MET A 69 -4.88 -11.74 -0.56
CA MET A 69 -3.48 -12.11 -0.74
C MET A 69 -3.05 -12.23 -2.21
N HIS A 70 -3.98 -12.19 -3.15
CA HIS A 70 -3.72 -12.43 -4.58
C HIS A 70 -4.01 -11.23 -5.48
N ASN A 71 -5.18 -10.65 -5.35
CA ASN A 71 -5.64 -9.57 -6.23
C ASN A 71 -5.28 -8.21 -5.61
N MET A 72 -4.01 -7.87 -5.65
CA MET A 72 -3.48 -6.64 -5.05
C MET A 72 -3.26 -5.58 -6.12
N VAL A 73 -3.63 -4.37 -5.79
CA VAL A 73 -3.32 -3.16 -6.57
C VAL A 73 -2.28 -2.38 -5.79
N SER A 74 -1.13 -2.12 -6.41
CA SER A 74 -0.08 -1.33 -5.78
C SER A 74 -0.52 0.11 -5.58
N PRO A 75 -0.18 0.74 -4.46
CA PRO A 75 -0.46 2.16 -4.27
C PRO A 75 0.46 3.00 -5.16
N GLU A 76 -0.07 4.07 -5.73
CA GLU A 76 0.69 5.03 -6.53
C GLU A 76 0.46 6.44 -6.03
N SER A 77 1.54 7.23 -5.91
CA SER A 77 1.44 8.65 -5.58
C SER A 77 0.85 9.43 -6.76
N ALA A 78 0.15 10.50 -6.45
CA ALA A 78 -0.24 11.45 -7.50
C ALA A 78 1.00 11.97 -8.23
N ARG A 79 0.93 12.06 -9.54
CA ARG A 79 2.05 12.47 -10.40
C ARG A 79 1.57 13.18 -11.64
N ILE A 80 2.47 13.94 -12.25
CA ILE A 80 2.21 14.56 -13.55
C ILE A 80 2.38 13.50 -14.63
N VAL A 81 1.40 13.41 -15.52
CA VAL A 81 1.42 12.58 -16.74
C VAL A 81 1.23 13.45 -17.96
N ASP A 82 1.89 13.07 -19.03
CA ASP A 82 1.69 13.65 -20.34
C ASP A 82 0.70 12.77 -21.12
N THR A 83 -0.33 13.38 -21.63
CA THR A 83 -1.33 12.74 -22.48
C THR A 83 -1.41 13.54 -23.78
N ASP A 84 -0.77 13.07 -24.82
CA ASP A 84 -0.72 13.69 -26.15
C ASP A 84 -0.26 15.16 -26.11
N GLY A 85 0.77 15.47 -25.34
CA GLY A 85 1.33 16.82 -25.20
C GLY A 85 0.55 17.73 -24.26
N PHE A 86 -0.39 17.17 -23.49
CA PHE A 86 -1.11 17.89 -22.45
C PHE A 86 -0.82 17.29 -21.06
N TYR A 87 -0.31 18.13 -20.16
CA TYR A 87 0.07 17.72 -18.82
C TYR A 87 -1.14 17.76 -17.88
N GLN A 88 -1.35 16.67 -17.15
CA GLN A 88 -2.41 16.55 -16.15
C GLN A 88 -1.94 15.78 -14.92
N VAL A 89 -2.64 15.97 -13.80
CA VAL A 89 -2.36 15.25 -12.57
C VAL A 89 -3.07 13.89 -12.60
N ALA A 90 -2.30 12.80 -12.64
CA ALA A 90 -2.84 11.50 -12.30
C ALA A 90 -3.05 11.43 -10.79
N GLN A 91 -4.27 11.15 -10.38
CA GLN A 91 -4.64 11.08 -8.96
C GLN A 91 -3.96 9.92 -8.24
N GLN A 92 -3.80 10.06 -6.94
CA GLN A 92 -3.27 9.00 -6.09
C GLN A 92 -4.15 7.75 -6.16
N VAL A 93 -3.51 6.60 -6.32
CA VAL A 93 -4.15 5.29 -6.16
C VAL A 93 -3.79 4.78 -4.76
N VAL A 94 -4.77 4.68 -3.87
CA VAL A 94 -4.55 4.18 -2.50
C VAL A 94 -4.12 2.71 -2.52
N GLY A 95 -4.57 1.94 -3.51
CA GLY A 95 -4.19 0.55 -3.68
C GLY A 95 -4.78 -0.40 -2.63
N THR A 96 -4.53 -1.68 -2.83
CA THR A 96 -4.93 -2.77 -1.93
C THR A 96 -3.78 -3.72 -1.65
N GLU A 97 -2.54 -3.31 -1.93
CA GLU A 97 -1.36 -4.14 -1.70
C GLU A 97 -1.07 -4.28 -0.22
N LEU A 98 -1.09 -5.52 0.27
CA LEU A 98 -0.75 -5.87 1.64
C LEU A 98 0.75 -6.09 1.81
N ASP A 99 1.28 -5.68 2.95
CA ASP A 99 2.48 -6.30 3.51
C ASP A 99 2.09 -7.73 3.92
N ARG A 100 2.47 -8.70 3.09
CA ARG A 100 2.04 -10.10 3.25
C ARG A 100 2.46 -10.71 4.58
N GLU A 101 3.66 -10.41 5.03
CA GLU A 101 4.17 -10.99 6.26
C GLU A 101 3.47 -10.38 7.47
N LYS A 102 3.29 -9.07 7.49
CA LYS A 102 2.54 -8.39 8.53
C LYS A 102 1.08 -8.85 8.58
N ALA A 103 0.42 -8.95 7.42
CA ALA A 103 -0.96 -9.42 7.34
C ALA A 103 -1.11 -10.85 7.84
N LYS A 104 -0.21 -11.78 7.46
CA LYS A 104 -0.19 -13.15 7.99
C LYS A 104 -0.07 -13.17 9.51
N GLN A 105 0.89 -12.44 10.05
CA GLN A 105 1.10 -12.37 11.50
C GLN A 105 -0.13 -11.83 12.24
N VAL A 106 -0.73 -10.76 11.73
CA VAL A 106 -1.93 -10.16 12.32
C VAL A 106 -3.10 -11.13 12.30
N ILE A 107 -3.34 -11.80 11.18
CA ILE A 107 -4.43 -12.78 11.05
C ILE A 107 -4.17 -13.98 11.96
N GLU A 108 -2.98 -14.55 11.95
CA GLU A 108 -2.62 -15.69 12.80
C GLU A 108 -2.76 -15.36 14.29
N THR A 109 -2.25 -14.20 14.70
CA THR A 109 -2.37 -13.73 16.09
C THR A 109 -3.84 -13.55 16.48
N SER A 110 -4.64 -12.96 15.60
CA SER A 110 -6.07 -12.77 15.87
C SER A 110 -6.83 -14.08 16.01
N ILE A 111 -6.48 -15.11 15.21
CA ILE A 111 -7.06 -16.44 15.31
C ILE A 111 -6.68 -17.07 16.67
N ARG A 112 -5.42 -16.97 17.06
CA ARG A 112 -4.92 -17.53 18.33
C ARG A 112 -5.49 -16.84 19.56
N GLN A 113 -5.80 -15.55 19.45
CA GLN A 113 -6.43 -14.73 20.49
C GLN A 113 -7.97 -14.77 20.46
N TRP A 114 -8.56 -15.65 19.66
CA TRP A 114 -10.01 -15.82 19.55
C TRP A 114 -10.78 -14.56 19.14
N HIS A 115 -10.12 -13.65 18.43
CA HIS A 115 -10.82 -12.49 17.91
C HIS A 115 -11.82 -12.89 16.83
N LYS A 116 -13.07 -12.47 16.98
CA LYS A 116 -14.15 -12.78 16.01
C LYS A 116 -13.93 -12.10 14.66
N SER A 117 -13.22 -10.98 14.65
CA SER A 117 -12.90 -10.22 13.44
C SER A 117 -11.60 -9.44 13.64
N VAL A 118 -10.94 -9.16 12.54
CA VAL A 118 -9.78 -8.25 12.46
C VAL A 118 -9.90 -7.39 11.22
N ASN A 119 -9.65 -6.11 11.36
CA ASN A 119 -9.56 -5.18 10.23
C ASN A 119 -8.09 -4.97 9.88
N LEU A 120 -7.70 -5.38 8.67
CA LEU A 120 -6.31 -5.28 8.20
C LEU A 120 -5.88 -3.83 7.95
N GLU A 121 -6.82 -2.93 7.66
CA GLU A 121 -6.56 -1.50 7.53
C GLU A 121 -6.18 -0.88 8.87
N ASP A 122 -6.99 -1.10 9.90
CA ASP A 122 -6.74 -0.58 11.26
C ASP A 122 -5.43 -1.11 11.85
N LYS A 123 -5.00 -2.29 11.40
CA LYS A 123 -3.71 -2.89 11.78
C LYS A 123 -2.54 -2.41 10.91
N GLY A 124 -2.79 -1.52 9.96
CA GLY A 124 -1.77 -0.96 9.08
C GLY A 124 -1.08 -2.03 8.24
N CYS A 125 -1.84 -3.02 7.75
CA CYS A 125 -1.29 -4.10 6.93
C CYS A 125 -1.15 -3.73 5.46
N TYR A 126 -1.66 -2.57 5.02
CA TYR A 126 -1.55 -2.13 3.64
C TYR A 126 -0.30 -1.29 3.42
N LYS A 127 0.29 -1.45 2.24
CA LYS A 127 1.34 -0.55 1.79
C LYS A 127 0.75 0.83 1.51
N GLU A 128 1.50 1.84 1.88
CA GLU A 128 1.16 3.24 1.64
C GLU A 128 2.22 3.87 0.73
N THR A 129 1.85 4.92 0.06
CA THR A 129 2.76 5.76 -0.71
C THR A 129 2.78 7.17 -0.13
N GLU A 130 3.82 7.93 -0.42
CA GLU A 130 3.92 9.32 -0.02
C GLU A 130 2.75 10.11 -0.59
N LYS A 131 2.15 10.94 0.26
CA LYS A 131 1.10 11.86 -0.16
C LYS A 131 1.75 13.01 -0.90
N ALA A 132 1.44 13.13 -2.19
CA ALA A 132 1.84 14.27 -2.98
C ALA A 132 0.88 15.46 -2.75
N ASP A 133 1.41 16.66 -2.81
CA ASP A 133 0.57 17.87 -2.79
C ASP A 133 -0.06 18.09 -4.18
N GLU A 134 -1.33 17.66 -4.29
CA GLU A 134 -2.09 17.77 -5.55
C GLU A 134 -2.21 19.24 -6.05
N LYS A 135 -2.28 20.20 -5.12
CA LYS A 135 -2.34 21.63 -5.50
C LYS A 135 -1.05 22.10 -6.12
N GLU A 136 0.07 21.63 -5.60
CA GLU A 136 1.37 21.94 -6.18
C GLU A 136 1.56 21.23 -7.52
N LEU A 137 1.17 19.96 -7.62
CA LEU A 137 1.17 19.24 -8.91
C LEU A 137 0.30 19.93 -9.96
N GLN A 138 -0.88 20.47 -9.57
CA GLN A 138 -1.75 21.18 -10.49
C GLN A 138 -1.10 22.46 -11.01
N LYS A 139 -0.47 23.27 -10.13
CA LYS A 139 0.29 24.45 -10.55
C LYS A 139 1.41 24.11 -11.53
N GLN A 140 2.08 23.00 -11.30
CA GLN A 140 3.13 22.50 -12.18
C GLN A 140 2.57 22.10 -13.55
N CYS A 141 1.42 21.42 -13.59
CA CYS A 141 0.71 21.10 -14.83
C CYS A 141 0.31 22.36 -15.58
N ASP A 142 -0.27 23.33 -14.87
CA ASP A 142 -0.71 24.60 -15.48
C ASP A 142 0.49 25.36 -16.10
N PHE A 143 1.62 25.39 -15.39
CA PHE A 143 2.85 25.97 -15.92
C PHE A 143 3.35 25.21 -17.16
N LEU A 144 3.45 23.88 -17.13
CA LEU A 144 3.88 23.07 -18.27
C LEU A 144 2.97 23.25 -19.47
N ASN A 145 1.65 23.29 -19.25
CA ASN A 145 0.67 23.53 -20.29
C ASN A 145 0.76 24.93 -20.89
N SER A 146 1.17 25.93 -20.09
CA SER A 146 1.38 27.29 -20.59
C SER A 146 2.57 27.43 -21.56
N ILE A 147 3.53 26.50 -21.45
CA ILE A 147 4.75 26.49 -22.29
C ILE A 147 4.80 25.32 -23.27
N LYS A 148 3.74 24.52 -23.38
CA LYS A 148 3.74 23.27 -24.17
C LYS A 148 4.05 23.49 -25.67
N ASP A 149 3.64 24.63 -26.22
CA ASP A 149 3.84 24.98 -27.63
C ASP A 149 5.10 25.81 -27.84
N VAL A 150 5.90 26.04 -26.80
CA VAL A 150 7.15 26.80 -26.90
C VAL A 150 8.22 25.92 -27.52
N ILE A 151 8.74 26.36 -28.67
CA ILE A 151 9.87 25.72 -29.32
C ILE A 151 10.93 26.80 -29.55
N ILE A 152 12.09 26.61 -28.92
CA ILE A 152 13.23 27.49 -29.12
C ILE A 152 14.23 26.74 -30.00
N THR A 153 14.63 27.35 -31.12
CA THR A 153 15.63 26.76 -32.00
C THR A 153 16.91 27.56 -31.90
N TYR A 154 17.98 26.93 -31.48
CA TYR A 154 19.34 27.45 -31.59
C TYR A 154 19.88 27.11 -32.97
N ASP A 155 20.27 28.12 -33.74
CA ASP A 155 20.83 27.94 -35.08
C ASP A 155 22.34 28.19 -35.03
N PHE A 156 23.12 27.14 -35.25
CA PHE A 156 24.57 27.17 -35.27
C PHE A 156 25.13 27.19 -36.71
N GLY A 157 24.27 27.54 -37.69
CA GLY A 157 24.62 27.62 -39.10
C GLY A 157 24.39 26.29 -39.84
N ASP A 158 25.26 25.33 -39.70
CA ASP A 158 25.14 24.00 -40.31
C ASP A 158 24.31 23.02 -39.49
N ARG A 159 24.02 23.36 -38.22
CA ARG A 159 23.30 22.55 -37.27
C ARG A 159 22.27 23.39 -36.51
N LYS A 160 21.20 22.68 -36.10
CA LYS A 160 20.12 23.30 -35.30
C LYS A 160 19.85 22.41 -34.08
N GLU A 161 19.62 23.01 -32.92
CA GLU A 161 19.22 22.35 -31.72
C GLU A 161 17.87 22.92 -31.30
N THR A 162 16.94 22.03 -30.96
CA THR A 162 15.59 22.41 -30.61
C THR A 162 15.36 22.17 -29.11
N VAL A 163 14.88 23.19 -28.43
CA VAL A 163 14.49 23.16 -27.03
C VAL A 163 12.97 23.22 -26.98
N ASP A 164 12.39 22.07 -26.70
CA ASP A 164 10.96 21.88 -26.48
C ASP A 164 10.63 21.85 -24.98
N VAL A 165 9.35 21.68 -24.65
CA VAL A 165 8.88 21.64 -23.28
C VAL A 165 9.54 20.52 -22.46
N GLU A 166 9.80 19.35 -23.04
CA GLU A 166 10.48 18.25 -22.37
C GLU A 166 11.93 18.58 -22.04
N THR A 167 12.61 19.23 -22.97
CA THR A 167 13.99 19.73 -22.76
C THR A 167 14.02 20.78 -21.66
N ILE A 168 13.05 21.70 -21.64
CA ILE A 168 12.91 22.74 -20.60
C ILE A 168 12.67 22.05 -19.24
N ARG A 169 11.72 21.13 -19.17
CA ARG A 169 11.38 20.40 -17.96
C ARG A 169 12.59 19.66 -17.37
N LYS A 170 13.30 18.94 -18.20
CA LYS A 170 14.41 18.09 -17.78
C LYS A 170 15.64 18.90 -17.38
N ASN A 171 15.98 19.91 -18.16
CA ASN A 171 17.28 20.57 -18.09
C ASN A 171 17.27 21.98 -17.52
N MET A 172 16.09 22.63 -17.39
CA MET A 172 16.01 24.03 -17.00
C MET A 172 15.18 24.31 -15.75
N LEU A 173 14.32 23.35 -15.35
CA LEU A 173 13.48 23.54 -14.16
C LEU A 173 14.15 23.03 -12.87
N SER A 174 13.92 23.77 -11.79
CA SER A 174 14.20 23.32 -10.44
C SER A 174 13.23 22.21 -10.00
N LYS A 175 13.44 21.63 -8.81
CA LYS A 175 12.48 20.69 -8.21
C LYS A 175 11.10 21.31 -7.97
N ASP A 176 11.03 22.63 -7.79
CA ASP A 176 9.78 23.38 -7.59
C ASP A 176 9.18 23.86 -8.91
N PHE A 177 9.59 23.29 -10.04
CA PHE A 177 9.13 23.65 -11.40
C PHE A 177 9.31 25.13 -11.77
N LYS A 178 10.28 25.80 -11.18
CA LYS A 178 10.69 27.15 -11.56
C LYS A 178 11.91 27.09 -12.44
N LEU A 179 12.00 28.03 -13.39
CA LEU A 179 13.22 28.19 -14.19
C LEU A 179 14.42 28.42 -13.27
N SER A 180 15.44 27.62 -13.43
CA SER A 180 16.68 27.69 -12.65
C SER A 180 17.77 28.25 -13.51
N GLN A 181 18.25 29.46 -13.20
CA GLN A 181 19.35 30.11 -13.96
C GLN A 181 20.57 29.20 -14.04
N LYS A 182 20.95 28.57 -12.92
CA LYS A 182 22.08 27.64 -12.87
C LYS A 182 21.93 26.49 -13.87
N LYS A 183 20.76 25.84 -13.90
CA LYS A 183 20.50 24.71 -14.82
C LYS A 183 20.47 25.17 -16.27
N ILE A 184 19.95 26.39 -16.56
CA ILE A 184 19.95 26.96 -17.88
C ILE A 184 21.41 27.22 -18.35
N GLU A 185 22.24 27.77 -17.47
CA GLU A 185 23.67 27.99 -17.74
C GLU A 185 24.41 26.69 -18.02
N GLU A 186 24.15 25.63 -17.17
CA GLU A 186 24.70 24.29 -17.35
C GLU A 186 24.28 23.69 -18.71
N TYR A 187 23.01 23.85 -19.09
CA TYR A 187 22.50 23.35 -20.36
C TYR A 187 23.14 24.10 -21.55
N VAL A 188 23.17 25.42 -21.49
CA VAL A 188 23.82 26.25 -22.54
C VAL A 188 25.31 25.91 -22.67
N LYS A 189 25.99 25.69 -21.55
CA LYS A 189 27.39 25.27 -21.56
C LYS A 189 27.55 23.88 -22.22
N SER A 190 26.66 22.94 -21.94
CA SER A 190 26.68 21.62 -22.61
C SER A 190 26.46 21.72 -24.13
N LEU A 191 25.64 22.67 -24.57
CA LEU A 191 25.47 22.96 -26.00
C LEU A 191 26.75 23.58 -26.59
N ALA A 192 27.37 24.53 -25.89
CA ALA A 192 28.63 25.12 -26.33
C ALA A 192 29.73 24.05 -26.50
N GLU A 193 29.90 23.16 -25.48
CA GLU A 193 30.86 22.05 -25.57
C GLU A 193 30.55 21.07 -26.71
N LYS A 194 29.26 20.87 -27.04
CA LYS A 194 28.83 19.99 -28.14
C LYS A 194 29.06 20.58 -29.52
N TYR A 195 28.98 21.90 -29.63
CA TYR A 195 28.99 22.63 -30.91
C TYR A 195 30.18 23.57 -31.06
N ASP A 196 31.04 23.73 -30.05
CA ASP A 196 32.26 24.48 -30.17
C ASP A 196 33.25 23.71 -31.06
N THR A 197 33.48 24.24 -32.22
CA THR A 197 34.39 23.67 -33.24
C THR A 197 35.75 24.35 -33.26
N ILE A 198 36.02 25.23 -32.29
CA ILE A 198 37.32 25.90 -32.16
C ILE A 198 38.24 24.95 -31.38
N GLY A 199 38.96 24.13 -32.11
CA GLY A 199 40.10 23.31 -31.64
C GLY A 199 41.35 23.81 -32.32
#